data_6655e7c3e20d39ed0dbf0165267c0ae4
#
_entry.id   6655e7c3e20d39ed0dbf0165267c0ae4
#
_cell.length_a   1.000
_cell.length_b   1.000
_cell.length_c   1.000
_cell.angle_alpha   90.00
_cell.angle_beta   90.00
_cell.angle_gamma   90.00
#
_symmetry.space_group_name_H-M   'P 1'
#
loop_
_entity.id
_entity.type
_entity.pdbx_description
1 polymer ?
#
loop_
_entity_poly.entity_id
_entity_poly.type
_entity_poly.pdbx_seq_one_letter_code
_entity_poly.pdbx_strand_id
1 'polypeptide(L)'
;HLILAATEYLTAKYPKMKSILVTKDVNLRMKARSIGLLCEDYITDKVVNVDVFEKSNEIFENVDPALIDRIYSSKEGLDLSEFDFKDLIHPNECFVLKSDRNSVLARYNPFTHSICRVMKGKNYGIEPRNAEQSFAFEILNDPNVKLVALTGKAGTGKTLLALAAALGKLTDYKQILLARPVVALSNKDIGFLPGDAQEKVAPYMQPLFDNLNVIKRQFATNSTEVKRIEDMQKSEQLVI
;
A
#
# COMPACT_ATOMS: atom_id res chain seq x y z
N HIS A 1 -32.11 -14.59 -5.82
CA HIS A 1 -32.69 -14.86 -7.16
C HIS A 1 -33.29 -13.63 -7.84
N LEU A 2 -33.44 -12.48 -7.14
CA LEU A 2 -33.98 -11.24 -7.71
C LEU A 2 -33.17 -10.73 -8.93
N ILE A 3 -31.84 -10.87 -8.91
CA ILE A 3 -30.95 -10.45 -10.01
C ILE A 3 -31.27 -11.22 -11.29
N LEU A 4 -31.48 -12.53 -11.19
CA LEU A 4 -31.85 -13.36 -12.35
C LEU A 4 -33.19 -12.95 -12.91
N ALA A 5 -34.21 -12.81 -12.05
CA ALA A 5 -35.55 -12.39 -12.44
C ALA A 5 -35.54 -10.97 -13.11
N ALA A 6 -34.74 -10.05 -12.57
CA ALA A 6 -34.56 -8.73 -13.18
C ALA A 6 -33.91 -8.80 -14.56
N THR A 7 -32.88 -9.66 -14.73
CA THR A 7 -32.20 -9.85 -16.02
C THR A 7 -33.14 -10.47 -17.03
N GLU A 8 -33.92 -11.52 -16.64
CA GLU A 8 -34.92 -12.15 -17.48
C GLU A 8 -36.02 -11.20 -17.92
N TYR A 9 -36.55 -10.41 -16.96
CA TYR A 9 -37.53 -9.37 -17.25
C TYR A 9 -37.03 -8.35 -18.26
N LEU A 10 -35.78 -7.83 -18.08
CA LEU A 10 -35.19 -6.88 -19.00
C LEU A 10 -34.97 -7.47 -20.40
N THR A 11 -34.53 -8.71 -20.47
CA THR A 11 -34.35 -9.43 -21.75
C THR A 11 -35.67 -9.56 -22.51
N ALA A 12 -36.75 -9.90 -21.80
CA ALA A 12 -38.07 -10.02 -22.39
C ALA A 12 -38.67 -8.65 -22.78
N LYS A 13 -38.49 -7.63 -21.96
CA LYS A 13 -39.05 -6.29 -22.18
C LYS A 13 -38.37 -5.55 -23.35
N TYR A 14 -37.08 -5.81 -23.55
CA TYR A 14 -36.27 -5.10 -24.56
C TYR A 14 -35.60 -6.09 -25.53
N PRO A 15 -36.38 -6.84 -26.37
CA PRO A 15 -35.84 -7.93 -27.21
C PRO A 15 -34.86 -7.46 -28.29
N LYS A 16 -34.85 -6.16 -28.60
CA LYS A 16 -33.88 -5.54 -29.53
C LYS A 16 -32.55 -5.19 -28.88
N MET A 17 -32.47 -5.23 -27.56
CA MET A 17 -31.25 -4.93 -26.80
C MET A 17 -30.62 -6.23 -26.28
N LYS A 18 -29.32 -6.32 -26.38
CA LYS A 18 -28.57 -7.45 -25.82
C LYS A 18 -28.36 -7.20 -24.31
N SER A 19 -29.10 -7.97 -23.48
CA SER A 19 -28.92 -7.93 -22.01
C SER A 19 -27.91 -8.99 -21.63
N ILE A 20 -26.86 -8.57 -20.87
CA ILE A 20 -25.79 -9.45 -20.38
C ILE A 20 -25.68 -9.29 -18.88
N LEU A 21 -25.76 -10.38 -18.13
CA LEU A 21 -25.49 -10.41 -16.71
C LEU A 21 -23.96 -10.51 -16.49
N VAL A 22 -23.37 -9.49 -15.90
CA VAL A 22 -21.95 -9.49 -15.54
C VAL A 22 -21.81 -9.70 -14.03
N THR A 23 -21.12 -10.75 -13.61
CA THR A 23 -20.94 -11.07 -12.18
C THR A 23 -19.73 -11.98 -11.95
N LYS A 24 -19.07 -11.82 -10.78
CA LYS A 24 -18.02 -12.74 -10.30
C LYS A 24 -18.57 -14.05 -9.71
N ASP A 25 -19.81 -14.06 -9.27
CA ASP A 25 -20.43 -15.23 -8.67
C ASP A 25 -20.61 -16.34 -9.71
N VAL A 26 -19.78 -17.38 -9.60
CA VAL A 26 -19.81 -18.55 -10.49
C VAL A 26 -21.17 -19.25 -10.45
N ASN A 27 -21.76 -19.40 -9.26
CA ASN A 27 -23.06 -20.07 -9.10
C ASN A 27 -24.17 -19.25 -9.76
N LEU A 28 -24.13 -17.93 -9.64
CA LEU A 28 -25.08 -17.05 -10.31
C LEU A 28 -24.95 -17.13 -11.83
N ARG A 29 -23.70 -17.17 -12.38
CA ARG A 29 -23.46 -17.37 -13.82
C ARG A 29 -23.97 -18.73 -14.32
N MET A 30 -23.70 -19.80 -13.55
CA MET A 30 -24.22 -21.12 -13.92
C MET A 30 -25.75 -21.15 -13.95
N LYS A 31 -26.41 -20.58 -12.95
CA LYS A 31 -27.89 -20.47 -12.93
C LYS A 31 -28.42 -19.62 -14.09
N ALA A 32 -27.77 -18.48 -14.39
CA ALA A 32 -28.17 -17.67 -15.54
C ALA A 32 -28.09 -18.45 -16.86
N ARG A 33 -26.97 -19.17 -17.07
CA ARG A 33 -26.82 -20.03 -18.27
C ARG A 33 -27.84 -21.12 -18.36
N SER A 34 -28.20 -21.76 -17.24
CA SER A 34 -29.20 -22.84 -17.21
C SER A 34 -30.61 -22.39 -17.63
N ILE A 35 -30.94 -21.12 -17.51
CA ILE A 35 -32.19 -20.50 -17.94
C ILE A 35 -32.06 -19.71 -19.25
N GLY A 36 -30.92 -19.85 -19.96
CA GLY A 36 -30.71 -19.25 -21.27
C GLY A 36 -30.31 -17.75 -21.26
N LEU A 37 -29.99 -17.19 -20.12
CA LEU A 37 -29.52 -15.79 -20.04
C LEU A 37 -28.06 -15.69 -20.43
N LEU A 38 -27.71 -14.63 -21.17
CA LEU A 38 -26.32 -14.29 -21.45
C LEU A 38 -25.64 -13.80 -20.19
N CYS A 39 -24.46 -14.37 -19.88
CA CYS A 39 -23.69 -13.94 -18.71
C CYS A 39 -22.20 -14.03 -18.94
N GLU A 40 -21.49 -13.10 -18.34
CA GLU A 40 -20.03 -12.94 -18.44
C GLU A 40 -19.39 -12.78 -17.06
N ASP A 41 -18.09 -13.09 -16.97
CA ASP A 41 -17.29 -12.80 -15.77
C ASP A 41 -16.91 -11.32 -15.75
N TYR A 42 -16.87 -10.71 -14.55
CA TYR A 42 -16.30 -9.38 -14.39
C TYR A 42 -14.77 -9.52 -14.30
N ILE A 43 -14.09 -9.16 -15.37
CA ILE A 43 -12.63 -9.37 -15.53
C ILE A 43 -11.79 -8.12 -15.40
N THR A 44 -12.41 -6.92 -15.38
CA THR A 44 -11.69 -5.63 -15.39
C THR A 44 -10.91 -5.34 -14.10
N ASP A 45 -11.13 -6.11 -13.03
CA ASP A 45 -10.39 -6.01 -11.77
C ASP A 45 -9.26 -7.05 -11.64
N LYS A 46 -9.03 -7.84 -12.68
CA LYS A 46 -7.90 -8.78 -12.73
C LYS A 46 -6.68 -8.04 -13.27
N VAL A 47 -5.63 -8.00 -12.47
CA VAL A 47 -4.31 -7.58 -12.95
C VAL A 47 -3.79 -8.66 -13.88
N VAL A 48 -3.68 -8.35 -15.16
CA VAL A 48 -3.27 -9.30 -16.22
C VAL A 48 -1.76 -9.57 -16.15
N ASN A 49 -0.99 -8.61 -15.67
CA ASN A 49 0.46 -8.75 -15.53
C ASN A 49 0.89 -8.34 -14.12
N VAL A 50 1.33 -9.33 -13.34
CA VAL A 50 1.82 -9.15 -11.96
C VAL A 50 3.27 -8.67 -11.95
N ASP A 51 4.02 -8.89 -13.05
CA ASP A 51 5.45 -8.54 -13.16
C ASP A 51 5.69 -7.03 -13.01
N VAL A 52 4.68 -6.20 -13.28
CA VAL A 52 4.74 -4.74 -13.07
C VAL A 52 5.00 -4.39 -11.59
N PHE A 53 4.61 -5.27 -10.65
CA PHE A 53 4.80 -5.06 -9.22
C PHE A 53 6.10 -5.68 -8.68
N GLU A 54 6.84 -6.41 -9.50
CA GLU A 54 8.10 -7.05 -9.15
C GLU A 54 9.35 -6.28 -9.61
N LYS A 55 9.17 -5.05 -10.17
CA LYS A 55 10.31 -4.21 -10.50
C LYS A 55 11.18 -3.98 -9.27
N SER A 56 12.43 -4.42 -9.33
CA SER A 56 13.48 -3.97 -8.42
C SER A 56 13.73 -2.48 -8.64
N ASN A 57 14.15 -1.78 -7.58
CA ASN A 57 14.54 -0.37 -7.72
C ASN A 57 15.64 -0.25 -8.77
N GLU A 58 15.52 0.73 -9.64
CA GLU A 58 16.53 0.99 -10.67
C GLU A 58 17.83 1.47 -10.01
N ILE A 59 18.96 1.02 -10.57
CA ILE A 59 20.28 1.47 -10.18
C ILE A 59 20.92 2.11 -11.40
N PHE A 60 21.14 3.40 -11.35
CA PHE A 60 21.90 4.12 -12.36
C PHE A 60 23.38 4.07 -11.99
N GLU A 61 24.14 3.28 -12.73
CA GLU A 61 25.59 3.13 -12.55
C GLU A 61 26.36 4.17 -13.37
N ASN A 62 27.63 4.38 -13.01
CA ASN A 62 28.55 5.33 -13.65
C ASN A 62 28.08 6.79 -13.64
N VAL A 63 27.34 7.18 -12.61
CA VAL A 63 26.95 8.59 -12.40
C VAL A 63 28.17 9.39 -12.01
N ASP A 64 28.26 10.65 -12.49
CA ASP A 64 29.35 11.55 -12.10
C ASP A 64 29.39 11.71 -10.57
N PRO A 65 30.52 11.38 -9.91
CA PRO A 65 30.68 11.58 -8.47
C PRO A 65 30.36 13.00 -8.01
N ALA A 66 30.64 14.01 -8.83
CA ALA A 66 30.35 15.41 -8.50
C ALA A 66 28.83 15.68 -8.40
N LEU A 67 28.00 15.03 -9.22
CA LEU A 67 26.54 15.10 -9.12
C LEU A 67 26.06 14.48 -7.81
N ILE A 68 26.62 13.32 -7.44
CA ILE A 68 26.26 12.65 -6.17
C ILE A 68 26.65 13.55 -4.98
N ASP A 69 27.83 14.15 -4.97
CA ASP A 69 28.28 15.04 -3.90
C ASP A 69 27.39 16.30 -3.81
N ARG A 70 26.93 16.82 -4.94
CA ARG A 70 25.98 17.94 -4.98
C ARG A 70 24.61 17.56 -4.41
N ILE A 71 24.10 16.34 -4.70
CA ILE A 71 22.86 15.83 -4.09
C ILE A 71 23.00 15.72 -2.57
N TYR A 72 24.17 15.28 -2.08
CA TYR A 72 24.44 15.22 -0.63
C TYR A 72 24.42 16.59 0.02
N SER A 73 24.88 17.61 -0.67
CA SER A 73 25.03 18.99 -0.17
C SER A 73 23.74 19.82 -0.32
N SER A 74 22.86 19.44 -1.27
CA SER A 74 21.62 20.15 -1.56
C SER A 74 20.50 19.72 -0.60
N LYS A 75 19.76 20.69 -0.07
CA LYS A 75 18.53 20.44 0.70
C LYS A 75 17.30 20.25 -0.19
N GLU A 76 17.30 20.87 -1.37
CA GLU A 76 16.17 20.91 -2.30
C GLU A 76 16.32 19.90 -3.46
N GLY A 77 17.46 19.21 -3.51
CA GLY A 77 17.82 18.33 -4.60
C GLY A 77 18.46 19.07 -5.76
N LEU A 78 18.61 18.38 -6.90
CA LEU A 78 19.11 18.92 -8.16
C LEU A 78 18.02 18.83 -9.22
N ASP A 79 17.99 19.80 -10.13
CA ASP A 79 17.01 19.79 -11.23
C ASP A 79 17.14 18.53 -12.10
N LEU A 80 16.02 17.96 -12.49
CA LEU A 80 16.00 16.75 -13.32
C LEU A 80 16.77 16.90 -14.63
N SER A 81 16.80 18.10 -15.21
CA SER A 81 17.50 18.39 -16.47
C SER A 81 19.01 18.21 -16.42
N GLU A 82 19.60 18.15 -15.22
CA GLU A 82 21.02 17.92 -15.03
C GLU A 82 21.44 16.45 -15.22
N PHE A 83 20.46 15.54 -15.40
CA PHE A 83 20.69 14.11 -15.47
C PHE A 83 20.43 13.57 -16.90
N ASP A 84 21.37 12.80 -17.43
CA ASP A 84 21.28 12.22 -18.77
C ASP A 84 20.15 11.18 -18.91
N PHE A 85 19.73 10.55 -17.79
CA PHE A 85 18.69 9.55 -17.74
C PHE A 85 17.29 10.10 -17.40
N LYS A 86 17.09 11.40 -17.49
CA LYS A 86 15.83 12.09 -17.14
C LYS A 86 14.58 11.51 -17.82
N ASP A 87 14.72 11.02 -19.06
CA ASP A 87 13.61 10.47 -19.83
C ASP A 87 13.20 9.05 -19.40
N LEU A 88 13.99 8.42 -18.51
CA LEU A 88 13.74 7.09 -17.96
C LEU A 88 13.03 7.12 -16.60
N ILE A 89 12.92 8.30 -15.97
CA ILE A 89 12.44 8.46 -14.61
C ILE A 89 10.95 8.81 -14.60
N HIS A 90 10.20 8.11 -13.76
CA HIS A 90 8.78 8.37 -13.55
C HIS A 90 8.52 9.23 -12.28
N PRO A 91 7.39 9.95 -12.23
CA PRO A 91 6.99 10.71 -11.04
C PRO A 91 7.01 9.87 -9.75
N ASN A 92 7.66 10.39 -8.72
CA ASN A 92 7.87 9.72 -7.41
C ASN A 92 8.75 8.47 -7.44
N GLU A 93 9.41 8.19 -8.55
CA GLU A 93 10.32 7.04 -8.64
C GLU A 93 11.50 7.19 -7.68
N CYS A 94 11.82 6.10 -7.00
CA CYS A 94 12.97 5.98 -6.11
C CYS A 94 13.99 5.05 -6.73
N PHE A 95 15.26 5.44 -6.69
CA PHE A 95 16.36 4.72 -7.33
C PHE A 95 17.68 4.94 -6.58
N VAL A 96 18.70 4.19 -6.98
CA VAL A 96 20.05 4.33 -6.45
C VAL A 96 20.92 4.95 -7.53
N LEU A 97 21.60 6.04 -7.20
CA LEU A 97 22.67 6.58 -8.05
C LEU A 97 24.01 6.08 -7.52
N LYS A 98 24.83 5.53 -8.39
CA LYS A 98 26.09 4.91 -8.03
C LYS A 98 27.22 5.38 -8.95
N SER A 99 28.32 5.81 -8.35
CA SER A 99 29.57 6.09 -9.03
C SER A 99 30.61 5.01 -8.67
N ASP A 100 31.83 5.19 -9.11
CA ASP A 100 33.00 4.41 -8.70
C ASP A 100 33.38 4.60 -7.21
N ARG A 101 33.01 5.73 -6.60
CA ARG A 101 33.43 6.13 -5.24
C ARG A 101 32.32 6.13 -4.21
N ASN A 102 31.11 6.50 -4.61
CA ASN A 102 30.00 6.73 -3.69
C ASN A 102 28.67 6.32 -4.32
N SER A 103 27.63 6.27 -3.50
CA SER A 103 26.26 6.06 -3.94
C SER A 103 25.29 6.84 -3.08
N VAL A 104 24.14 7.19 -3.63
CA VAL A 104 23.06 7.88 -2.92
C VAL A 104 21.72 7.25 -3.25
N LEU A 105 20.86 7.15 -2.23
CA LEU A 105 19.44 6.85 -2.42
C LEU A 105 18.75 8.15 -2.85
N ALA A 106 18.05 8.12 -3.94
CA ALA A 106 17.42 9.29 -4.53
C ALA A 106 15.96 9.04 -4.89
N ARG A 107 15.20 10.12 -4.96
CA ARG A 107 13.82 10.14 -5.44
C ARG A 107 13.63 11.31 -6.37
N TYR A 108 12.91 11.10 -7.47
CA TYR A 108 12.38 12.18 -8.27
C TYR A 108 11.11 12.76 -7.64
N ASN A 109 11.18 14.02 -7.27
CA ASN A 109 10.02 14.77 -6.77
C ASN A 109 9.37 15.54 -7.94
N PRO A 110 8.18 15.14 -8.40
CA PRO A 110 7.52 15.79 -9.54
C PRO A 110 6.97 17.19 -9.22
N PHE A 111 6.81 17.53 -7.93
CA PHE A 111 6.31 18.84 -7.52
C PHE A 111 7.38 19.93 -7.58
N THR A 112 8.63 19.56 -7.36
CA THR A 112 9.79 20.47 -7.43
C THR A 112 10.64 20.27 -8.68
N HIS A 113 10.30 19.27 -9.51
CA HIS A 113 11.07 18.83 -10.66
C HIS A 113 12.54 18.52 -10.36
N SER A 114 12.79 18.00 -9.15
CA SER A 114 14.16 17.76 -8.65
C SER A 114 14.37 16.32 -8.21
N ILE A 115 15.62 15.87 -8.32
CA ILE A 115 16.10 14.62 -7.74
C ILE A 115 16.65 14.93 -6.35
N CYS A 116 15.96 14.44 -5.35
CA CYS A 116 16.26 14.67 -3.94
C CYS A 116 16.91 13.43 -3.32
N ARG A 117 17.80 13.65 -2.35
CA ARG A 117 18.37 12.60 -1.53
C ARG A 117 17.29 12.00 -0.62
N VAL A 118 17.21 10.68 -0.59
CA VAL A 118 16.38 9.95 0.39
C VAL A 118 17.19 9.75 1.67
N MET A 119 16.66 10.28 2.77
CA MET A 119 17.29 10.19 4.09
C MET A 119 16.88 8.88 4.78
N LYS A 120 17.85 8.20 5.39
CA LYS A 120 17.57 7.07 6.28
C LYS A 120 17.02 7.61 7.60
N GLY A 121 15.76 7.99 7.61
CA GLY A 121 15.07 8.51 8.78
C GLY A 121 14.46 7.41 9.63
N LYS A 122 14.29 7.69 10.93
CA LYS A 122 13.58 6.83 11.88
C LYS A 122 12.13 7.29 11.98
N ASN A 123 11.18 6.37 11.78
CA ASN A 123 9.75 6.65 11.93
C ASN A 123 9.19 5.92 13.15
N TYR A 124 8.70 6.66 14.12
CA TYR A 124 8.13 6.18 15.37
C TYR A 124 8.90 4.97 15.96
N GLY A 125 10.20 5.12 16.11
CA GLY A 125 11.09 4.08 16.64
C GLY A 125 11.60 3.06 15.63
N ILE A 126 11.02 2.95 14.46
CA ILE A 126 11.41 1.98 13.43
C ILE A 126 12.43 2.60 12.47
N GLU A 127 13.55 1.92 12.28
CA GLU A 127 14.61 2.28 11.34
C GLU A 127 14.55 1.40 10.08
N PRO A 128 14.72 1.98 8.88
CA PRO A 128 14.80 1.20 7.65
C PRO A 128 16.08 0.36 7.61
N ARG A 129 15.96 -0.92 7.24
CA ARG A 129 17.08 -1.88 7.19
C ARG A 129 17.74 -1.97 5.82
N ASN A 130 17.05 -1.52 4.77
CA ASN A 130 17.50 -1.55 3.37
C ASN A 130 17.02 -0.33 2.61
N ALA A 131 17.41 -0.22 1.33
CA ALA A 131 17.04 0.88 0.46
C ALA A 131 15.53 0.96 0.24
N GLU A 132 14.89 -0.17 -0.01
CA GLU A 132 13.44 -0.28 -0.27
C GLU A 132 12.61 0.24 0.90
N GLN A 133 13.01 -0.08 2.13
CA GLN A 133 12.35 0.43 3.32
C GLN A 133 12.58 1.93 3.53
N SER A 134 13.76 2.44 3.12
CA SER A 134 14.03 3.88 3.13
C SER A 134 13.16 4.61 2.11
N PHE A 135 13.01 4.05 0.92
CA PHE A 135 12.12 4.56 -0.12
C PHE A 135 10.65 4.52 0.31
N ALA A 136 10.23 3.43 0.95
CA ALA A 136 8.87 3.34 1.50
C ALA A 136 8.58 4.45 2.52
N PHE A 137 9.50 4.71 3.44
CA PHE A 137 9.34 5.81 4.41
C PHE A 137 9.37 7.18 3.75
N GLU A 138 10.22 7.40 2.75
CA GLU A 138 10.26 8.64 1.99
C GLU A 138 8.90 8.96 1.38
N ILE A 139 8.32 8.00 0.66
CA ILE A 139 7.03 8.16 0.00
C ILE A 139 5.87 8.25 1.01
N LEU A 140 5.85 7.42 2.06
CA LEU A 140 4.80 7.44 3.09
C LEU A 140 4.78 8.75 3.89
N ASN A 141 5.92 9.41 4.01
CA ASN A 141 6.05 10.67 4.75
C ASN A 141 5.74 11.91 3.90
N ASP A 142 5.65 11.78 2.58
CA ASP A 142 5.34 12.92 1.72
C ASP A 142 3.82 13.24 1.75
N PRO A 143 3.41 14.43 2.24
CA PRO A 143 2.00 14.81 2.32
C PRO A 143 1.33 14.99 0.95
N ASN A 144 2.12 15.15 -0.12
CA ASN A 144 1.60 15.30 -1.48
C ASN A 144 1.23 13.95 -2.10
N VAL A 145 1.82 12.84 -1.63
CA VAL A 145 1.50 11.48 -2.10
C VAL A 145 0.31 10.95 -1.29
N LYS A 146 -0.87 10.92 -1.92
CA LYS A 146 -2.13 10.58 -1.23
C LYS A 146 -2.44 9.09 -1.18
N LEU A 147 -1.85 8.29 -2.06
CA LEU A 147 -2.03 6.84 -2.14
C LEU A 147 -0.68 6.17 -2.32
N VAL A 148 -0.34 5.25 -1.44
CA VAL A 148 0.89 4.45 -1.49
C VAL A 148 0.52 2.97 -1.44
N ALA A 149 0.99 2.20 -2.42
CA ALA A 149 0.87 0.75 -2.43
C ALA A 149 2.22 0.10 -2.10
N LEU A 150 2.28 -0.66 -1.00
CA LEU A 150 3.47 -1.42 -0.61
C LEU A 150 3.31 -2.88 -1.03
N THR A 151 4.10 -3.31 -2.01
CA THR A 151 4.12 -4.69 -2.51
C THR A 151 5.38 -5.42 -2.04
N GLY A 152 5.40 -6.73 -2.10
CA GLY A 152 6.56 -7.55 -1.74
C GLY A 152 6.18 -8.81 -0.97
N LYS A 153 7.17 -9.69 -0.78
CA LYS A 153 6.99 -10.99 -0.10
C LYS A 153 6.54 -10.84 1.35
N ALA A 154 5.97 -11.91 1.91
CA ALA A 154 5.61 -11.95 3.34
C ALA A 154 6.86 -11.72 4.21
N GLY A 155 6.69 -11.04 5.36
CA GLY A 155 7.79 -10.78 6.29
C GLY A 155 8.73 -9.62 5.92
N THR A 156 8.50 -8.89 4.83
CA THR A 156 9.33 -7.73 4.43
C THR A 156 9.06 -6.44 5.21
N GLY A 157 8.14 -6.47 6.17
CA GLY A 157 7.86 -5.32 7.06
C GLY A 157 6.83 -4.31 6.55
N LYS A 158 6.12 -4.57 5.44
CA LYS A 158 5.18 -3.61 4.84
C LYS A 158 4.20 -2.99 5.84
N THR A 159 3.50 -3.82 6.59
CA THR A 159 2.52 -3.38 7.59
C THR A 159 3.19 -2.59 8.72
N LEU A 160 4.37 -3.05 9.16
CA LEU A 160 5.15 -2.36 10.20
C LEU A 160 5.57 -0.96 9.75
N LEU A 161 6.08 -0.82 8.53
CA LEU A 161 6.50 0.47 7.95
C LEU A 161 5.31 1.43 7.80
N ALA A 162 4.20 0.93 7.23
CA ALA A 162 2.99 1.74 7.06
C ALA A 162 2.45 2.24 8.41
N LEU A 163 2.41 1.37 9.42
CA LEU A 163 1.94 1.73 10.75
C LEU A 163 2.89 2.71 11.45
N ALA A 164 4.20 2.50 11.35
CA ALA A 164 5.21 3.41 11.92
C ALA A 164 5.15 4.81 11.28
N ALA A 165 5.00 4.88 9.95
CA ALA A 165 4.83 6.14 9.24
C ALA A 165 3.53 6.86 9.65
N ALA A 166 2.40 6.13 9.74
CA ALA A 166 1.13 6.69 10.16
C ALA A 166 1.19 7.25 11.59
N LEU A 167 1.81 6.52 12.54
CA LEU A 167 2.02 6.98 13.90
C LEU A 167 2.92 8.23 13.97
N GLY A 168 3.89 8.37 13.06
CA GLY A 168 4.72 9.57 12.94
C GLY A 168 3.97 10.81 12.46
N LYS A 169 2.80 10.65 11.82
CA LYS A 169 1.98 11.72 11.25
C LYS A 169 0.75 12.12 12.10
N LEU A 170 0.73 11.76 13.35
CA LEU A 170 -0.41 12.00 14.26
C LEU A 170 -0.78 13.46 14.48
N THR A 171 0.12 14.38 14.22
CA THR A 171 -0.15 15.82 14.27
C THR A 171 -0.90 16.32 13.05
N ASP A 172 -0.78 15.61 11.94
CA ASP A 172 -1.28 16.01 10.64
C ASP A 172 -2.68 15.44 10.36
N TYR A 173 -3.07 14.37 11.07
CA TYR A 173 -4.31 13.64 10.84
C TYR A 173 -5.11 13.46 12.15
N LYS A 174 -6.43 13.47 12.01
CA LYS A 174 -7.34 13.30 13.17
C LYS A 174 -7.44 11.86 13.64
N GLN A 175 -7.28 10.91 12.72
CA GLN A 175 -7.53 9.50 12.98
C GLN A 175 -6.69 8.61 12.06
N ILE A 176 -6.28 7.46 12.56
CA ILE A 176 -5.68 6.36 11.79
C ILE A 176 -6.68 5.21 11.77
N LEU A 177 -7.08 4.79 10.58
CA LEU A 177 -7.96 3.64 10.37
C LEU A 177 -7.13 2.48 9.82
N LEU A 178 -7.10 1.37 10.53
CA LEU A 178 -6.46 0.13 10.09
C LEU A 178 -7.55 -0.84 9.63
N ALA A 179 -7.55 -1.18 8.36
CA ALA A 179 -8.47 -2.15 7.80
C ALA A 179 -7.71 -3.36 7.25
N ARG A 180 -8.24 -4.55 7.49
CA ARG A 180 -7.71 -5.78 6.94
C ARG A 180 -8.86 -6.59 6.34
N PRO A 181 -8.72 -7.05 5.06
CA PRO A 181 -9.70 -7.98 4.52
C PRO A 181 -9.66 -9.28 5.32
N VAL A 182 -10.82 -9.73 5.75
CA VAL A 182 -10.97 -11.02 6.44
C VAL A 182 -11.19 -12.07 5.38
N VAL A 183 -10.14 -12.85 5.10
CA VAL A 183 -10.21 -14.01 4.21
C VAL A 183 -10.29 -15.26 5.08
N ALA A 184 -11.38 -16.00 4.99
CA ALA A 184 -11.52 -17.25 5.72
C ALA A 184 -10.39 -18.22 5.30
N LEU A 185 -9.55 -18.61 6.25
CA LEU A 185 -8.42 -19.54 6.05
C LEU A 185 -8.88 -20.99 5.77
N SER A 186 -10.14 -21.26 5.96
CA SER A 186 -10.81 -22.51 5.58
C SER A 186 -12.12 -22.14 4.89
N ASN A 187 -12.61 -22.99 3.98
CA ASN A 187 -13.88 -22.80 3.26
C ASN A 187 -15.13 -22.66 4.15
N LYS A 188 -14.96 -22.31 5.44
CA LYS A 188 -16.02 -22.02 6.38
C LYS A 188 -16.20 -20.51 6.47
N ASP A 189 -17.40 -20.05 6.20
CA ASP A 189 -17.78 -18.65 6.42
C ASP A 189 -17.56 -18.28 7.89
N ILE A 190 -17.11 -17.04 8.13
CA ILE A 190 -16.90 -16.47 9.48
C ILE A 190 -18.16 -16.66 10.36
N GLY A 191 -19.33 -16.71 9.73
CA GLY A 191 -20.60 -16.98 10.41
C GLY A 191 -20.65 -18.27 11.24
N PHE A 192 -19.85 -19.28 10.90
CA PHE A 192 -19.77 -20.57 11.61
C PHE A 192 -18.79 -20.58 12.80
N LEU A 193 -18.00 -19.53 13.01
CA LEU A 193 -17.13 -19.43 14.16
C LEU A 193 -17.96 -19.15 15.41
N PRO A 194 -17.64 -19.77 16.57
CA PRO A 194 -18.28 -19.45 17.85
C PRO A 194 -17.88 -18.03 18.33
N GLY A 195 -18.76 -17.38 19.07
CA GLY A 195 -18.52 -16.05 19.64
C GLY A 195 -19.28 -14.92 18.95
N ASP A 196 -19.14 -13.72 19.47
CA ASP A 196 -19.68 -12.51 18.88
C ASP A 196 -18.87 -12.02 17.67
N ALA A 197 -19.27 -10.91 17.04
CA ALA A 197 -18.61 -10.39 15.84
C ALA A 197 -17.15 -9.98 16.13
N GLN A 198 -16.86 -9.44 17.31
CA GLN A 198 -15.51 -9.00 17.70
C GLN A 198 -14.61 -10.21 17.97
N GLU A 199 -15.11 -11.21 18.69
CA GLU A 199 -14.37 -12.44 18.97
C GLU A 199 -14.02 -13.20 17.68
N LYS A 200 -14.92 -13.20 16.69
CA LYS A 200 -14.70 -13.85 15.39
C LYS A 200 -13.64 -13.14 14.54
N VAL A 201 -13.54 -11.82 14.65
CA VAL A 201 -12.61 -11.00 13.86
C VAL A 201 -11.24 -10.88 14.55
N ALA A 202 -11.17 -10.95 15.87
CA ALA A 202 -9.95 -10.77 16.66
C ALA A 202 -8.72 -11.55 16.15
N PRO A 203 -8.80 -12.85 15.77
CA PRO A 203 -7.64 -13.60 15.26
C PRO A 203 -7.07 -13.01 13.95
N TYR A 204 -7.93 -12.40 13.13
CA TYR A 204 -7.50 -11.79 11.87
C TYR A 204 -6.83 -10.43 12.06
N MET A 205 -7.13 -9.74 13.17
CA MET A 205 -6.53 -8.47 13.54
C MET A 205 -5.23 -8.62 14.34
N GLN A 206 -4.95 -9.82 14.87
CA GLN A 206 -3.75 -10.10 15.68
C GLN A 206 -2.45 -9.62 15.04
N PRO A 207 -2.17 -9.81 13.72
CA PRO A 207 -0.95 -9.30 13.10
C PRO A 207 -0.79 -7.78 13.13
N LEU A 208 -1.90 -7.02 13.21
CA LEU A 208 -1.82 -5.56 13.38
C LEU A 208 -1.42 -5.20 14.81
N PHE A 209 -1.99 -5.88 15.81
CA PHE A 209 -1.59 -5.72 17.22
C PHE A 209 -0.13 -6.14 17.45
N ASP A 210 0.34 -7.20 16.79
CA ASP A 210 1.73 -7.66 16.89
C ASP A 210 2.69 -6.59 16.35
N ASN A 211 2.39 -5.97 15.20
CA ASN A 211 3.19 -4.88 14.67
C ASN A 211 3.17 -3.65 15.61
N LEU A 212 2.02 -3.33 16.20
CA LEU A 212 1.92 -2.24 17.16
C LEU A 212 2.76 -2.51 18.42
N ASN A 213 2.78 -3.75 18.89
CA ASN A 213 3.63 -4.18 20.00
C ASN A 213 5.12 -4.10 19.65
N VAL A 214 5.52 -4.44 18.41
CA VAL A 214 6.90 -4.26 17.94
C VAL A 214 7.29 -2.79 18.00
N ILE A 215 6.42 -1.88 17.59
CA ILE A 215 6.66 -0.43 17.66
C ILE A 215 6.75 0.03 19.12
N LYS A 216 5.80 -0.37 19.98
CA LYS A 216 5.83 -0.02 21.42
C LYS A 216 7.15 -0.43 22.09
N ARG A 217 7.68 -1.59 21.75
CA ARG A 217 8.95 -2.12 22.29
C ARG A 217 10.21 -1.33 21.85
N GLN A 218 10.11 -0.42 20.88
CA GLN A 218 11.21 0.49 20.53
C GLN A 218 11.42 1.59 21.58
N PHE A 219 10.49 1.74 22.51
CA PHE A 219 10.47 2.78 23.52
C PHE A 219 10.46 2.19 24.93
N ALA A 220 10.87 2.99 25.92
CA ALA A 220 10.71 2.59 27.33
C ALA A 220 9.21 2.43 27.66
N THR A 221 8.87 1.47 28.52
CA THR A 221 7.49 1.08 28.85
C THR A 221 6.61 2.26 29.30
N ASN A 222 7.19 3.23 29.99
CA ASN A 222 6.47 4.42 30.50
C ASN A 222 6.72 5.69 29.68
N SER A 223 7.25 5.55 28.45
CA SER A 223 7.52 6.70 27.58
C SER A 223 6.25 7.41 27.13
N THR A 224 6.39 8.65 26.70
CA THR A 224 5.30 9.46 26.14
C THR A 224 4.74 8.85 24.86
N GLU A 225 5.59 8.20 24.06
CA GLU A 225 5.23 7.55 22.82
C GLU A 225 4.29 6.34 23.07
N VAL A 226 4.62 5.50 24.05
CA VAL A 226 3.79 4.35 24.40
C VAL A 226 2.43 4.80 24.96
N LYS A 227 2.44 5.75 25.91
CA LYS A 227 1.19 6.33 26.46
C LYS A 227 0.32 6.93 25.36
N ARG A 228 0.93 7.66 24.40
CA ARG A 228 0.21 8.26 23.29
C ARG A 228 -0.51 7.20 22.44
N ILE A 229 0.13 6.07 22.13
CA ILE A 229 -0.52 4.97 21.39
C ILE A 229 -1.72 4.42 22.20
N GLU A 230 -1.56 4.24 23.50
CA GLU A 230 -2.63 3.72 24.39
C GLU A 230 -3.81 4.68 24.48
N ASP A 231 -3.53 5.98 24.59
CA ASP A 231 -4.56 7.02 24.62
C ASP A 231 -5.31 7.11 23.29
N MET A 232 -4.60 6.93 22.17
CA MET A 232 -5.22 6.89 20.85
C MET A 232 -6.14 5.69 20.64
N GLN A 233 -5.78 4.53 21.18
CA GLN A 233 -6.64 3.35 21.15
C GLN A 233 -7.91 3.57 21.99
N LYS A 234 -7.80 4.25 23.14
CA LYS A 234 -8.94 4.58 24.01
C LYS A 234 -9.86 5.66 23.43
N SER A 235 -9.29 6.64 22.73
CA SER A 235 -9.99 7.80 22.14
C SER A 235 -10.49 7.55 20.70
N GLU A 236 -10.38 6.33 20.20
CA GLU A 236 -10.75 5.96 18.82
C GLU A 236 -10.01 6.77 17.73
N GLN A 237 -8.86 7.36 18.09
CA GLN A 237 -7.95 7.97 17.10
C GLN A 237 -7.12 6.92 16.35
N LEU A 238 -6.93 5.75 16.94
CA LEU A 238 -6.38 4.56 16.30
C LEU A 238 -7.44 3.45 16.34
N VAL A 239 -8.10 3.23 15.23
CA VAL A 239 -9.16 2.21 15.07
C VAL A 239 -8.59 1.03 14.29
N ILE A 240 -8.77 -0.16 14.88
CA ILE A 240 -8.30 -1.44 14.31
C ILE A 240 -9.51 -2.35 14.09
#